data_832f8cc0f01be1b7f9e05a498aa64d6a
#
_entry.id   832f8cc0f01be1b7f9e05a498aa64d6a
#
_cell.length_a   1.000
_cell.length_b   1.000
_cell.length_c   1.000
_cell.angle_alpha   90.00
_cell.angle_beta   90.00
_cell.angle_gamma   90.00
#
_symmetry.space_group_name_H-M   'P 1'
#
loop_
_entity.id
_entity.type
_entity.pdbx_description
1 polymer ?
#
loop_
_entity_poly.entity_id
_entity_poly.type
_entity_poly.pdbx_seq_one_letter_code
_entity_poly.pdbx_strand_id
1 'polypeptide(L)'
;LKDEGAEGPHIVSIILDGENAWENYDNDGKEFFHSLYSLLSESKTLQTVTPSQYLEWFPEQRSLDNLFAAAWFSPNYDTWLGEAEENMAWDYLRQTRAVLAKYDISKVRTASPEAIAQAQDFMYLAEGSDWFWWYGADQDSGQDDYFDTGFRALLKGVFDSLGEPVPNFVNVPIIQPRPVQAAQPVQGMSTPVIDGKIDGDEWSLGAAYPAEVQTPFASGLGYTYDANNLYLRLDLTRPMSASDQVGFYFVAPRAAG
;
A
#
# COMPACT_ATOMS: atom_id res chain seq x y z
N LEU A 1 17.89 -36.48 3.87
CA LEU A 1 19.29 -36.09 3.58
C LEU A 1 20.26 -37.28 3.78
N LYS A 2 20.09 -38.05 4.87
CA LYS A 2 20.92 -39.27 5.06
C LYS A 2 20.64 -40.37 4.02
N ASP A 3 19.45 -40.42 3.46
CA ASP A 3 19.02 -41.43 2.51
C ASP A 3 19.46 -41.14 1.06
N GLU A 4 19.91 -39.91 0.77
CA GLU A 4 20.33 -39.50 -0.58
C GLU A 4 21.84 -39.70 -0.85
N GLY A 5 22.59 -40.29 0.10
CA GLY A 5 24.00 -40.60 -0.07
C GLY A 5 24.92 -39.38 -0.25
N ALA A 6 24.44 -38.19 0.08
CA ALA A 6 25.24 -36.99 0.02
C ALA A 6 26.28 -36.98 1.13
N GLU A 7 27.55 -36.89 0.78
CA GLU A 7 28.67 -36.75 1.72
C GLU A 7 28.94 -35.25 1.97
N GLY A 8 29.24 -34.93 3.20
CA GLY A 8 29.67 -33.57 3.59
C GLY A 8 28.68 -32.84 4.51
N PRO A 9 28.97 -31.60 4.83
CA PRO A 9 28.10 -30.79 5.65
C PRO A 9 26.85 -30.39 4.87
N HIS A 10 25.71 -30.46 5.54
CA HIS A 10 24.42 -30.09 4.97
C HIS A 10 23.84 -28.89 5.74
N ILE A 11 23.24 -27.96 5.00
CA ILE A 11 22.46 -26.88 5.58
C ILE A 11 20.99 -27.03 5.19
N VAL A 12 20.10 -26.80 6.16
CA VAL A 12 18.66 -26.70 5.95
C VAL A 12 18.22 -25.34 6.41
N SER A 13 17.61 -24.58 5.52
CA SER A 13 17.04 -23.27 5.83
C SER A 13 15.60 -23.42 6.28
N ILE A 14 15.26 -22.82 7.42
CA ILE A 14 13.90 -22.62 7.88
C ILE A 14 13.61 -21.14 7.66
N ILE A 15 12.76 -20.84 6.68
CA ILE A 15 12.43 -19.48 6.27
C ILE A 15 11.00 -19.23 6.69
N LEU A 16 10.80 -18.29 7.62
CA LEU A 16 9.52 -17.93 8.17
C LEU A 16 9.38 -16.40 8.06
N ASP A 17 8.18 -15.95 7.77
CA ASP A 17 7.86 -14.53 7.75
C ASP A 17 7.99 -13.95 9.17
N GLY A 18 8.62 -12.80 9.31
CA GLY A 18 8.80 -12.11 10.59
C GLY A 18 7.66 -11.14 10.93
N GLU A 19 6.79 -10.84 9.99
CA GLU A 19 5.77 -9.80 10.10
C GLU A 19 4.35 -10.36 10.00
N ASN A 20 4.12 -11.34 9.11
CA ASN A 20 2.79 -11.74 8.68
C ASN A 20 2.34 -13.08 9.22
N ALA A 21 1.03 -13.28 9.24
CA ALA A 21 0.29 -14.52 9.43
C ALA A 21 0.37 -15.16 10.81
N TRP A 22 1.13 -14.63 11.75
CA TRP A 22 1.22 -15.19 13.10
C TRP A 22 -0.02 -14.90 13.94
N GLU A 23 -0.74 -13.83 13.64
CA GLU A 23 -2.02 -13.45 14.25
C GLU A 23 -3.13 -14.49 14.03
N ASN A 24 -2.98 -15.38 13.04
CA ASN A 24 -3.91 -16.50 12.80
C ASN A 24 -3.62 -17.71 13.69
N TYR A 25 -2.54 -17.68 14.49
CA TYR A 25 -2.19 -18.72 15.45
C TYR A 25 -2.50 -18.27 16.87
N ASP A 26 -2.85 -19.19 17.74
CA ASP A 26 -3.06 -18.90 19.15
C ASP A 26 -1.81 -18.22 19.73
N ASN A 27 -1.99 -17.09 20.46
CA ASN A 27 -0.93 -16.29 21.03
C ASN A 27 0.18 -15.89 20.01
N ASP A 28 -0.20 -15.54 18.79
CA ASP A 28 0.71 -15.12 17.71
C ASP A 28 1.83 -16.16 17.45
N GLY A 29 1.51 -17.43 17.54
CA GLY A 29 2.44 -18.53 17.28
C GLY A 29 3.50 -18.76 18.37
N LYS A 30 3.33 -18.17 19.56
CA LYS A 30 4.32 -18.23 20.64
C LYS A 30 4.70 -19.67 21.01
N GLU A 31 3.73 -20.54 21.17
CA GLU A 31 3.95 -21.95 21.52
C GLU A 31 4.71 -22.70 20.43
N PHE A 32 4.42 -22.40 19.16
CA PHE A 32 5.17 -22.94 18.02
C PHE A 32 6.63 -22.53 18.09
N PHE A 33 6.93 -21.25 18.27
CA PHE A 33 8.31 -20.76 18.33
C PHE A 33 9.05 -21.30 19.54
N HIS A 34 8.42 -21.37 20.72
CA HIS A 34 9.03 -21.96 21.89
C HIS A 34 9.40 -23.45 21.65
N SER A 35 8.48 -24.21 21.07
CA SER A 35 8.74 -25.61 20.75
C SER A 35 9.85 -25.76 19.72
N LEU A 36 9.82 -24.98 18.65
CA LEU A 36 10.86 -25.01 17.61
C LEU A 36 12.25 -24.68 18.17
N TYR A 37 12.37 -23.59 18.92
CA TYR A 37 13.65 -23.17 19.48
C TYR A 37 14.15 -24.12 20.56
N SER A 38 13.27 -24.68 21.40
CA SER A 38 13.66 -25.71 22.39
C SER A 38 14.19 -26.95 21.70
N LEU A 39 13.49 -27.49 20.71
CA LEU A 39 13.92 -28.67 19.97
C LEU A 39 15.23 -28.47 19.25
N LEU A 40 15.43 -27.30 18.64
CA LEU A 40 16.72 -26.97 17.98
C LEU A 40 17.85 -26.82 19.00
N SER A 41 17.59 -26.17 20.14
CA SER A 41 18.61 -25.95 21.19
C SER A 41 19.03 -27.22 21.91
N GLU A 42 18.12 -28.18 22.06
CA GLU A 42 18.35 -29.48 22.73
C GLU A 42 18.89 -30.53 21.78
N SER A 43 18.88 -30.26 20.48
CA SER A 43 19.32 -31.23 19.48
C SER A 43 20.82 -31.54 19.60
N LYS A 44 21.14 -32.83 19.57
CA LYS A 44 22.54 -33.32 19.53
C LYS A 44 23.05 -33.56 18.12
N THR A 45 22.18 -33.44 17.12
CA THR A 45 22.47 -33.74 15.72
C THR A 45 22.33 -32.58 14.78
N LEU A 46 21.68 -31.50 15.25
CA LEU A 46 21.49 -30.26 14.53
C LEU A 46 22.21 -29.14 15.27
N GLN A 47 22.78 -28.23 14.50
CA GLN A 47 23.37 -27.01 15.03
C GLN A 47 22.80 -25.83 14.26
N THR A 48 22.24 -24.87 15.00
CA THR A 48 21.78 -23.61 14.40
C THR A 48 23.00 -22.71 14.16
N VAL A 49 23.03 -22.10 12.99
CA VAL A 49 24.12 -21.22 12.56
C VAL A 49 23.55 -20.04 11.78
N THR A 50 24.25 -18.93 11.79
CA THR A 50 24.02 -17.87 10.81
C THR A 50 24.65 -18.24 9.47
N PRO A 51 24.18 -17.65 8.35
CA PRO A 51 24.84 -17.84 7.05
C PRO A 51 26.34 -17.53 7.09
N SER A 52 26.75 -16.47 7.78
CA SER A 52 28.16 -16.08 7.94
C SER A 52 28.97 -17.15 8.65
N GLN A 53 28.49 -17.69 9.78
CA GLN A 53 29.18 -18.77 10.51
C GLN A 53 29.31 -20.04 9.64
N TYR A 54 28.26 -20.37 8.87
CA TYR A 54 28.34 -21.52 7.97
C TYR A 54 29.42 -21.32 6.90
N LEU A 55 29.52 -20.12 6.30
CA LEU A 55 30.52 -19.81 5.28
C LEU A 55 31.96 -19.76 5.86
N GLU A 56 32.12 -19.35 7.13
CA GLU A 56 33.41 -19.41 7.82
C GLU A 56 33.88 -20.86 8.02
N TRP A 57 32.96 -21.77 8.37
CA TRP A 57 33.29 -23.18 8.56
C TRP A 57 33.46 -23.94 7.27
N PHE A 58 32.73 -23.57 6.23
CA PHE A 58 32.74 -24.22 4.94
C PHE A 58 32.89 -23.16 3.83
N PRO A 59 34.10 -22.63 3.63
CA PRO A 59 34.35 -21.56 2.70
C PRO A 59 34.23 -21.95 1.23
N GLU A 60 34.40 -23.25 0.95
CA GLU A 60 34.26 -23.78 -0.43
C GLU A 60 32.79 -23.97 -0.76
N GLN A 61 32.26 -23.06 -1.58
CA GLN A 61 30.87 -23.07 -2.03
C GLN A 61 30.80 -23.28 -3.54
N ARG A 62 29.68 -23.85 -3.99
CA ARG A 62 29.39 -23.93 -5.42
C ARG A 62 28.87 -22.60 -5.94
N SER A 63 29.32 -22.20 -7.13
CA SER A 63 28.71 -21.06 -7.85
C SER A 63 27.36 -21.42 -8.40
N LEU A 64 26.43 -20.46 -8.33
CA LEU A 64 25.18 -20.47 -9.10
C LEU A 64 25.40 -19.57 -10.33
N ASP A 65 25.55 -20.15 -11.50
CA ASP A 65 25.84 -19.40 -12.72
C ASP A 65 24.59 -18.70 -13.30
N ASN A 66 23.42 -19.25 -13.04
CA ASN A 66 22.15 -18.73 -13.53
C ASN A 66 21.12 -18.67 -12.39
N LEU A 67 21.01 -17.54 -11.72
CA LEU A 67 19.92 -17.29 -10.80
C LEU A 67 18.72 -16.75 -11.56
N PHE A 68 17.62 -17.48 -11.54
CA PHE A 68 16.37 -17.03 -12.12
C PHE A 68 15.84 -15.81 -11.34
N ALA A 69 15.54 -14.75 -12.07
CA ALA A 69 14.99 -13.53 -11.46
C ALA A 69 13.49 -13.72 -11.19
N ALA A 70 13.12 -13.81 -9.93
CA ALA A 70 11.75 -14.02 -9.49
C ALA A 70 11.56 -13.53 -8.07
N ALA A 71 10.30 -13.29 -7.68
CA ALA A 71 9.93 -13.09 -6.30
C ALA A 71 9.98 -14.40 -5.52
N TRP A 72 9.96 -14.32 -4.20
CA TRP A 72 10.03 -15.51 -3.33
C TRP A 72 8.82 -16.45 -3.46
N PHE A 73 7.66 -15.94 -3.89
CA PHE A 73 6.41 -16.69 -4.03
C PHE A 73 5.92 -16.79 -5.49
N SER A 74 6.48 -16.02 -6.42
CA SER A 74 6.01 -15.88 -7.79
C SER A 74 7.19 -15.99 -8.77
N PRO A 75 7.02 -16.52 -9.97
CA PRO A 75 8.07 -16.61 -10.97
C PRO A 75 8.44 -15.27 -11.62
N ASN A 76 7.90 -14.17 -11.16
CA ASN A 76 8.12 -12.83 -11.66
C ASN A 76 8.11 -11.81 -10.51
N TYR A 77 8.09 -10.52 -10.82
CA TYR A 77 8.03 -9.42 -9.87
C TYR A 77 6.74 -8.58 -9.98
N ASP A 78 5.68 -9.12 -10.60
CA ASP A 78 4.47 -8.40 -10.96
C ASP A 78 3.85 -7.61 -9.79
N THR A 79 3.92 -8.16 -8.58
CA THR A 79 3.37 -7.51 -7.38
C THR A 79 4.10 -6.22 -6.98
N TRP A 80 5.32 -5.99 -7.47
CA TRP A 80 6.10 -4.79 -7.11
C TRP A 80 6.54 -3.96 -8.30
N LEU A 81 6.46 -4.51 -9.50
CA LEU A 81 7.09 -3.92 -10.68
C LEU A 81 6.43 -4.44 -11.96
N GLY A 82 5.99 -3.57 -12.81
CA GLY A 82 5.53 -3.93 -14.16
C GLY A 82 4.29 -3.17 -14.58
N GLU A 83 3.34 -2.96 -13.68
CA GLU A 83 2.13 -2.21 -13.97
C GLU A 83 2.36 -0.69 -13.93
N ALA A 84 1.39 0.05 -14.44
CA ALA A 84 1.54 1.51 -14.61
C ALA A 84 1.70 2.26 -13.28
N GLU A 85 0.95 1.86 -12.26
CA GLU A 85 0.98 2.48 -10.93
C GLU A 85 2.30 2.18 -10.22
N GLU A 86 2.73 0.94 -10.19
CA GLU A 86 4.02 0.54 -9.63
C GLU A 86 5.18 1.26 -10.30
N ASN A 87 5.21 1.25 -11.64
CA ASN A 87 6.25 1.91 -12.41
C ASN A 87 6.28 3.42 -12.15
N MET A 88 5.11 4.05 -11.97
CA MET A 88 5.00 5.46 -11.58
C MET A 88 5.57 5.70 -10.17
N ALA A 89 5.25 4.82 -9.22
CA ALA A 89 5.79 4.89 -7.86
C ALA A 89 7.33 4.77 -7.87
N TRP A 90 7.88 3.81 -8.61
CA TRP A 90 9.33 3.67 -8.80
C TRP A 90 9.97 4.90 -9.43
N ASP A 91 9.30 5.52 -10.40
CA ASP A 91 9.80 6.76 -11.00
C ASP A 91 9.80 7.93 -10.01
N TYR A 92 8.78 8.07 -9.17
CA TYR A 92 8.73 9.08 -8.13
C TYR A 92 9.84 8.87 -7.11
N LEU A 93 10.02 7.62 -6.64
CA LEU A 93 11.10 7.25 -5.74
C LEU A 93 12.47 7.58 -6.33
N ARG A 94 12.74 7.15 -7.57
CA ARG A 94 13.98 7.38 -8.28
C ARG A 94 14.30 8.88 -8.44
N GLN A 95 13.31 9.68 -8.81
CA GLN A 95 13.49 11.13 -8.97
C GLN A 95 13.79 11.80 -7.62
N THR A 96 13.11 11.41 -6.56
CA THR A 96 13.35 11.92 -5.20
C THR A 96 14.74 11.53 -4.71
N ARG A 97 15.14 10.27 -4.90
CA ARG A 97 16.49 9.80 -4.57
C ARG A 97 17.59 10.53 -5.31
N ALA A 98 17.36 10.88 -6.57
CA ALA A 98 18.33 11.66 -7.35
C ALA A 98 18.52 13.07 -6.80
N VAL A 99 17.54 13.65 -6.12
CA VAL A 99 17.70 14.93 -5.42
C VAL A 99 18.50 14.74 -4.14
N LEU A 100 18.14 13.77 -3.28
CA LEU A 100 18.86 13.47 -2.05
C LEU A 100 20.33 13.17 -2.31
N ALA A 101 20.65 12.41 -3.37
CA ALA A 101 22.03 12.07 -3.73
C ALA A 101 22.94 13.29 -4.02
N LYS A 102 22.37 14.45 -4.29
CA LYS A 102 23.15 15.69 -4.46
C LYS A 102 23.72 16.21 -3.13
N TYR A 103 23.14 15.79 -2.03
CA TYR A 103 23.51 16.19 -0.67
C TYR A 103 24.37 15.14 0.03
N ASP A 104 23.95 13.87 -0.03
CA ASP A 104 24.58 12.78 0.72
C ASP A 104 25.74 12.10 -0.02
N ILE A 105 25.60 11.84 -1.31
CA ILE A 105 26.59 11.08 -2.12
C ILE A 105 27.52 12.03 -2.87
N SER A 106 26.98 12.84 -3.78
CA SER A 106 27.79 13.70 -4.65
C SER A 106 28.21 15.00 -3.98
N LYS A 107 27.56 15.40 -2.90
CA LYS A 107 27.81 16.63 -2.13
C LYS A 107 27.88 17.91 -3.00
N VAL A 108 27.11 17.92 -4.09
CA VAL A 108 27.00 19.09 -4.99
C VAL A 108 26.17 20.19 -4.32
N ARG A 109 25.29 19.80 -3.39
CA ARG A 109 24.51 20.71 -2.55
C ARG A 109 24.81 20.48 -1.08
N THR A 110 24.57 21.48 -0.25
CA THR A 110 24.84 21.44 1.18
C THR A 110 23.57 21.70 1.98
N ALA A 111 23.39 20.90 3.01
CA ALA A 111 22.39 21.10 4.07
C ALA A 111 23.03 20.72 5.41
N SER A 112 22.34 20.97 6.52
CA SER A 112 22.85 20.50 7.80
C SER A 112 22.88 18.97 7.87
N PRO A 113 23.78 18.36 8.64
CA PRO A 113 23.80 16.90 8.82
C PRO A 113 22.44 16.34 9.29
N GLU A 114 21.75 17.08 10.15
CA GLU A 114 20.45 16.72 10.69
C GLU A 114 19.36 16.71 9.58
N ALA A 115 19.38 17.71 8.69
CA ALA A 115 18.46 17.79 7.57
C ALA A 115 18.67 16.65 6.58
N ILE A 116 19.95 16.31 6.30
CA ILE A 116 20.29 15.17 5.44
C ILE A 116 19.84 13.86 6.08
N ALA A 117 20.11 13.66 7.40
CA ALA A 117 19.69 12.46 8.10
C ALA A 117 18.17 12.31 8.09
N GLN A 118 17.43 13.37 8.36
CA GLN A 118 15.96 13.35 8.30
C GLN A 118 15.44 13.04 6.89
N ALA A 119 16.06 13.60 5.85
CA ALA A 119 15.71 13.30 4.47
C ALA A 119 16.01 11.82 4.11
N GLN A 120 17.10 11.26 4.64
CA GLN A 120 17.44 9.84 4.49
C GLN A 120 16.41 8.95 5.19
N ASP A 121 15.97 9.29 6.40
CA ASP A 121 14.94 8.54 7.13
C ASP A 121 13.63 8.49 6.34
N PHE A 122 13.17 9.63 5.82
CA PHE A 122 12.00 9.65 4.93
C PHE A 122 12.20 8.80 3.67
N MET A 123 13.38 8.87 3.06
CA MET A 123 13.70 8.08 1.88
C MET A 123 13.68 6.58 2.18
N TYR A 124 14.29 6.13 3.27
CA TYR A 124 14.30 4.72 3.68
C TYR A 124 12.90 4.20 3.98
N LEU A 125 12.05 5.00 4.61
CA LEU A 125 10.65 4.64 4.83
C LEU A 125 9.89 4.52 3.51
N ALA A 126 10.18 5.37 2.52
CA ALA A 126 9.56 5.29 1.21
C ALA A 126 10.09 4.13 0.34
N GLU A 127 11.27 3.58 0.64
CA GLU A 127 11.86 2.41 -0.02
C GLU A 127 11.26 1.08 0.48
N GLY A 128 10.39 1.12 1.48
CA GLY A 128 9.69 -0.08 1.98
C GLY A 128 8.86 -0.76 0.90
N SER A 129 8.90 -2.09 0.86
CA SER A 129 8.21 -2.87 -0.17
C SER A 129 6.69 -2.81 -0.07
N ASP A 130 6.15 -2.54 1.12
CA ASP A 130 4.71 -2.52 1.39
C ASP A 130 3.96 -1.50 0.53
N TRP A 131 4.58 -0.35 0.24
CA TRP A 131 3.97 0.64 -0.64
C TRP A 131 3.68 0.07 -2.02
N PHE A 132 4.63 -0.66 -2.60
CA PHE A 132 4.54 -1.24 -3.94
C PHE A 132 3.62 -2.45 -3.99
N TRP A 133 3.41 -3.14 -2.86
CA TRP A 133 2.45 -4.24 -2.73
C TRP A 133 1.01 -3.80 -3.00
N TRP A 134 0.66 -2.56 -2.69
CA TRP A 134 -0.70 -2.03 -2.83
C TRP A 134 -0.94 -1.23 -4.11
N TYR A 135 0.07 -1.08 -4.98
CA TYR A 135 -0.09 -0.56 -6.33
C TYR A 135 -0.40 -1.68 -7.31
N GLY A 136 -1.10 -1.33 -8.41
CA GLY A 136 -1.45 -2.31 -9.44
C GLY A 136 -2.81 -2.99 -9.21
N ALA A 137 -3.03 -4.10 -9.89
CA ALA A 137 -4.34 -4.75 -9.94
C ALA A 137 -4.42 -6.07 -9.16
N ASP A 138 -3.29 -6.60 -8.71
CA ASP A 138 -3.20 -7.93 -8.09
C ASP A 138 -3.47 -7.91 -6.58
N GLN A 139 -3.36 -6.76 -5.93
CA GLN A 139 -3.63 -6.57 -4.51
C GLN A 139 -4.63 -5.42 -4.29
N ASP A 140 -5.42 -5.52 -3.24
CA ASP A 140 -6.39 -4.50 -2.85
C ASP A 140 -6.53 -4.49 -1.31
N SER A 141 -6.09 -3.41 -0.68
CA SER A 141 -6.23 -3.20 0.77
C SER A 141 -7.63 -2.69 1.15
N GLY A 142 -8.44 -2.29 0.17
CA GLY A 142 -9.67 -1.51 0.38
C GLY A 142 -9.40 -0.05 0.81
N GLN A 143 -8.12 0.35 0.93
CA GLN A 143 -7.68 1.68 1.35
C GLN A 143 -6.40 2.12 0.61
N ASP A 144 -6.24 1.71 -0.64
CA ASP A 144 -5.01 1.94 -1.41
C ASP A 144 -4.68 3.43 -1.60
N ASP A 145 -5.69 4.29 -1.62
CA ASP A 145 -5.52 5.74 -1.66
C ASP A 145 -4.80 6.30 -0.40
N TYR A 146 -4.97 5.66 0.77
CA TYR A 146 -4.20 6.01 1.97
C TYR A 146 -2.73 5.61 1.83
N PHE A 147 -2.45 4.43 1.25
CA PHE A 147 -1.08 4.01 0.97
C PHE A 147 -0.41 4.96 -0.03
N ASP A 148 -1.08 5.33 -1.13
CA ASP A 148 -0.57 6.32 -2.08
C ASP A 148 -0.29 7.67 -1.42
N THR A 149 -1.21 8.15 -0.60
CA THR A 149 -1.04 9.40 0.12
C THR A 149 0.13 9.33 1.10
N GLY A 150 0.28 8.23 1.83
CA GLY A 150 1.38 7.98 2.76
C GLY A 150 2.73 7.95 2.04
N PHE A 151 2.85 7.18 0.98
CA PHE A 151 4.06 7.10 0.16
C PHE A 151 4.49 8.48 -0.36
N ARG A 152 3.57 9.23 -0.97
CA ARG A 152 3.87 10.57 -1.49
C ARG A 152 4.19 11.59 -0.37
N ALA A 153 3.61 11.42 0.82
CA ALA A 153 3.97 12.24 1.97
C ALA A 153 5.41 12.00 2.43
N LEU A 154 5.89 10.75 2.40
CA LEU A 154 7.29 10.44 2.68
C LEU A 154 8.23 11.08 1.66
N LEU A 155 7.92 10.96 0.36
CA LEU A 155 8.69 11.61 -0.69
C LEU A 155 8.73 13.13 -0.50
N LYS A 156 7.60 13.74 -0.16
CA LYS A 156 7.53 15.17 0.16
C LYS A 156 8.41 15.52 1.36
N GLY A 157 8.42 14.69 2.40
CA GLY A 157 9.27 14.85 3.57
C GLY A 157 10.76 14.96 3.23
N VAL A 158 11.23 14.26 2.21
CA VAL A 158 12.61 14.39 1.71
C VAL A 158 12.90 15.82 1.21
N PHE A 159 12.03 16.37 0.38
CA PHE A 159 12.19 17.73 -0.15
C PHE A 159 12.09 18.79 0.95
N ASP A 160 11.09 18.67 1.81
CA ASP A 160 10.86 19.59 2.92
C ASP A 160 12.06 19.63 3.88
N SER A 161 12.65 18.46 4.20
CA SER A 161 13.84 18.36 5.07
C SER A 161 15.06 19.06 4.47
N LEU A 162 15.21 18.97 3.16
CA LEU A 162 16.34 19.59 2.43
C LEU A 162 16.10 21.06 2.08
N GLY A 163 14.91 21.61 2.37
CA GLY A 163 14.52 22.96 1.95
C GLY A 163 14.37 23.10 0.43
N GLU A 164 14.14 22.00 -0.28
CA GLU A 164 13.90 21.99 -1.72
C GLU A 164 12.42 22.21 -2.04
N PRO A 165 12.09 22.90 -3.13
CA PRO A 165 10.70 22.97 -3.57
C PRO A 165 10.19 21.59 -3.96
N VAL A 166 9.02 21.23 -3.41
CA VAL A 166 8.36 19.95 -3.73
C VAL A 166 7.94 19.94 -5.20
N PRO A 167 8.43 19.00 -6.01
CA PRO A 167 8.08 18.92 -7.42
C PRO A 167 6.59 18.57 -7.62
N ASN A 168 6.01 19.02 -8.73
CA ASN A 168 4.61 18.77 -9.02
C ASN A 168 4.24 17.29 -9.07
N PHE A 169 5.14 16.41 -9.51
CA PHE A 169 4.84 14.99 -9.61
C PHE A 169 4.46 14.38 -8.26
N VAL A 170 5.06 14.80 -7.15
CA VAL A 170 4.75 14.29 -5.81
C VAL A 170 3.30 14.60 -5.41
N ASN A 171 2.70 15.64 -5.99
CA ASN A 171 1.31 16.02 -5.71
C ASN A 171 0.29 15.30 -6.61
N VAL A 172 0.75 14.56 -7.63
CA VAL A 172 -0.12 13.79 -8.52
C VAL A 172 -0.34 12.42 -7.90
N PRO A 173 -1.59 12.01 -7.61
CA PRO A 173 -1.89 10.67 -7.14
C PRO A 173 -1.42 9.61 -8.14
N ILE A 174 -0.78 8.57 -7.63
CA ILE A 174 -0.37 7.40 -8.41
C ILE A 174 -1.62 6.55 -8.66
N ILE A 175 -2.35 6.25 -7.60
CA ILE A 175 -3.66 5.62 -7.71
C ILE A 175 -4.64 6.67 -8.22
N GLN A 176 -5.07 6.49 -9.45
CA GLN A 176 -6.09 7.35 -10.00
C GLN A 176 -7.44 6.96 -9.39
N PRO A 177 -8.22 7.94 -8.91
CA PRO A 177 -9.57 7.66 -8.47
C PRO A 177 -10.30 6.88 -9.55
N ARG A 178 -10.65 5.63 -9.29
CA ARG A 178 -11.50 4.87 -10.22
C ARG A 178 -12.82 5.63 -10.31
N PRO A 179 -13.24 6.06 -11.50
CA PRO A 179 -14.52 6.72 -11.61
C PRO A 179 -15.59 5.69 -11.22
N VAL A 180 -16.19 5.88 -10.07
CA VAL A 180 -17.35 5.08 -9.65
C VAL A 180 -18.44 5.37 -10.69
N GLN A 181 -18.75 4.38 -11.51
CA GLN A 181 -19.82 4.53 -12.50
C GLN A 181 -21.16 4.49 -11.78
N ALA A 182 -21.95 5.52 -11.99
CA ALA A 182 -23.33 5.51 -11.54
C ALA A 182 -24.06 4.32 -12.18
N ALA A 183 -24.76 3.52 -11.39
CA ALA A 183 -25.68 2.51 -11.91
C ALA A 183 -26.77 3.17 -12.76
N GLN A 184 -27.12 4.40 -12.42
CA GLN A 184 -27.96 5.27 -13.22
C GLN A 184 -27.27 6.66 -13.30
N PRO A 185 -26.84 7.09 -14.49
CA PRO A 185 -26.30 8.45 -14.69
C PRO A 185 -27.40 9.49 -14.64
N VAL A 186 -27.03 10.75 -14.34
CA VAL A 186 -27.98 11.87 -14.40
C VAL A 186 -28.56 11.99 -15.79
N GLN A 187 -29.87 12.02 -15.90
CA GLN A 187 -30.62 12.16 -17.15
C GLN A 187 -31.23 13.55 -17.37
N GLY A 188 -31.30 14.34 -16.31
CA GLY A 188 -31.85 15.69 -16.38
C GLY A 188 -31.91 16.39 -15.03
N MET A 189 -32.41 17.62 -15.03
CA MET A 189 -32.61 18.39 -13.81
C MET A 189 -33.93 17.97 -13.14
N SER A 190 -33.91 17.85 -11.83
CA SER A 190 -35.11 17.62 -11.02
C SER A 190 -34.99 18.31 -9.66
N THR A 191 -36.15 18.67 -9.09
CA THR A 191 -36.24 19.29 -7.78
C THR A 191 -37.05 18.37 -6.87
N PRO A 192 -36.37 17.43 -6.17
CA PRO A 192 -37.07 16.49 -5.29
C PRO A 192 -37.60 17.20 -4.02
N VAL A 193 -38.63 16.65 -3.43
CA VAL A 193 -39.10 17.06 -2.12
C VAL A 193 -38.17 16.46 -1.06
N ILE A 194 -37.61 17.29 -0.18
CA ILE A 194 -36.70 16.86 0.86
C ILE A 194 -37.48 16.56 2.15
N ASP A 195 -38.11 15.41 2.22
CA ASP A 195 -38.93 14.98 3.35
C ASP A 195 -38.47 13.64 3.98
N GLY A 196 -37.37 13.08 3.49
CA GLY A 196 -36.82 11.83 3.96
C GLY A 196 -37.49 10.58 3.35
N LYS A 197 -38.30 10.77 2.31
CA LYS A 197 -38.95 9.68 1.55
C LYS A 197 -38.54 9.74 0.09
N ILE A 198 -38.81 8.66 -0.61
CA ILE A 198 -38.66 8.58 -2.05
C ILE A 198 -40.04 8.33 -2.61
N ASP A 199 -40.71 9.39 -3.03
CA ASP A 199 -42.08 9.31 -3.55
C ASP A 199 -42.07 9.50 -5.07
N GLY A 200 -42.73 8.57 -5.79
CA GLY A 200 -42.89 8.62 -7.25
C GLY A 200 -41.56 8.66 -8.00
N ASP A 201 -41.46 9.57 -8.96
CA ASP A 201 -40.33 9.69 -9.90
C ASP A 201 -39.41 10.87 -9.58
N GLU A 202 -39.52 11.47 -8.40
CA GLU A 202 -38.78 12.71 -8.07
C GLU A 202 -37.25 12.61 -8.17
N TRP A 203 -36.70 11.37 -8.02
CA TRP A 203 -35.28 11.06 -8.17
C TRP A 203 -34.96 10.32 -9.49
N SER A 204 -35.95 10.10 -10.37
CA SER A 204 -35.81 9.30 -11.58
C SER A 204 -34.80 9.86 -12.59
N LEU A 205 -34.63 11.20 -12.61
CA LEU A 205 -33.65 11.89 -13.47
C LEU A 205 -32.26 12.03 -12.83
N GLY A 206 -32.14 11.70 -11.55
CA GLY A 206 -30.89 11.79 -10.81
C GLY A 206 -29.95 10.63 -11.05
N ALA A 207 -28.70 10.77 -10.60
CA ALA A 207 -27.76 9.67 -10.56
C ALA A 207 -28.00 8.78 -9.34
N ALA A 208 -27.69 7.50 -9.49
CA ALA A 208 -27.70 6.53 -8.39
C ALA A 208 -26.42 5.70 -8.39
N TYR A 209 -25.78 5.63 -7.25
CA TYR A 209 -24.58 4.82 -6.98
C TYR A 209 -24.92 3.79 -5.91
N PRO A 210 -24.86 2.50 -6.19
CA PRO A 210 -24.90 1.48 -5.15
C PRO A 210 -23.66 1.65 -4.25
N ALA A 211 -23.78 1.33 -2.98
CA ALA A 211 -22.61 1.24 -2.13
C ALA A 211 -21.73 0.07 -2.60
N GLU A 212 -20.56 0.36 -3.12
CA GLU A 212 -19.58 -0.67 -3.52
C GLU A 212 -19.01 -1.37 -2.29
N VAL A 213 -18.88 -0.65 -1.19
CA VAL A 213 -18.55 -1.21 0.12
C VAL A 213 -19.81 -1.31 0.93
N GLN A 214 -20.13 -2.48 1.45
CA GLN A 214 -21.24 -2.65 2.39
C GLN A 214 -20.94 -1.84 3.66
N THR A 215 -21.42 -0.60 3.68
CA THR A 215 -21.39 0.16 4.93
C THR A 215 -22.44 -0.40 5.89
N PRO A 216 -22.20 -0.37 7.21
CA PRO A 216 -23.13 -0.94 8.17
C PRO A 216 -24.55 -0.36 8.13
N PHE A 217 -24.74 0.78 7.50
CA PHE A 217 -26.03 1.50 7.52
C PHE A 217 -26.43 2.15 6.18
N ALA A 218 -25.60 2.15 5.14
CA ALA A 218 -25.93 2.75 3.85
C ALA A 218 -25.81 1.73 2.71
N SER A 219 -26.74 1.77 1.76
CA SER A 219 -26.82 0.90 0.59
C SER A 219 -26.64 1.62 -0.73
N GLY A 220 -26.64 2.95 -0.73
CA GLY A 220 -26.47 3.74 -1.93
C GLY A 220 -26.41 5.23 -1.70
N LEU A 221 -25.94 5.94 -2.71
CA LEU A 221 -25.92 7.39 -2.78
C LEU A 221 -26.61 7.83 -4.07
N GLY A 222 -27.52 8.79 -3.99
CA GLY A 222 -28.10 9.45 -5.14
C GLY A 222 -27.77 10.93 -5.14
N TYR A 223 -27.75 11.53 -6.31
CA TYR A 223 -27.78 12.97 -6.43
C TYR A 223 -28.58 13.43 -7.64
N THR A 224 -29.17 14.59 -7.52
CA THR A 224 -29.77 15.36 -8.62
C THR A 224 -29.54 16.84 -8.40
N TYR A 225 -29.89 17.66 -9.35
CA TYR A 225 -29.73 19.10 -9.28
C TYR A 225 -30.81 19.83 -10.06
N ASP A 226 -31.04 21.07 -9.68
CA ASP A 226 -31.77 22.05 -10.46
C ASP A 226 -30.87 23.27 -10.79
N ALA A 227 -31.48 24.38 -11.22
CA ALA A 227 -30.72 25.58 -11.60
C ALA A 227 -29.96 26.22 -10.42
N ASN A 228 -30.35 25.92 -9.19
CA ASN A 228 -29.90 26.64 -7.97
C ASN A 228 -29.29 25.70 -6.92
N ASN A 229 -29.62 24.39 -6.93
CA ASN A 229 -29.31 23.49 -5.83
C ASN A 229 -28.78 22.15 -6.35
N LEU A 230 -27.89 21.57 -5.55
CA LEU A 230 -27.49 20.17 -5.61
C LEU A 230 -28.19 19.42 -4.47
N TYR A 231 -28.88 18.34 -4.79
CA TYR A 231 -29.58 17.49 -3.86
C TYR A 231 -28.84 16.17 -3.72
N LEU A 232 -28.59 15.74 -2.49
CA LEU A 232 -27.94 14.47 -2.15
C LEU A 232 -28.93 13.57 -1.42
N ARG A 233 -28.90 12.28 -1.72
CA ARG A 233 -29.71 11.25 -1.10
C ARG A 233 -28.80 10.10 -0.65
N LEU A 234 -28.90 9.73 0.62
CA LEU A 234 -28.26 8.54 1.16
C LEU A 234 -29.34 7.48 1.42
N ASP A 235 -29.22 6.33 0.75
CA ASP A 235 -30.12 5.22 0.95
C ASP A 235 -29.64 4.39 2.16
N LEU A 236 -30.47 4.30 3.19
CA LEU A 236 -30.12 3.66 4.46
C LEU A 236 -30.64 2.25 4.55
N THR A 237 -29.84 1.34 5.10
CA THR A 237 -30.25 -0.04 5.42
C THR A 237 -30.89 -0.16 6.79
N ARG A 238 -30.71 0.82 7.65
CA ARG A 238 -31.33 0.99 8.97
C ARG A 238 -31.42 2.46 9.33
N PRO A 239 -32.27 2.86 10.26
CA PRO A 239 -32.28 4.24 10.78
C PRO A 239 -30.90 4.63 11.36
N MET A 240 -30.51 5.87 11.16
CA MET A 240 -29.30 6.44 11.79
C MET A 240 -29.46 6.50 13.31
N SER A 241 -28.40 6.18 14.02
CA SER A 241 -28.26 6.40 15.46
C SER A 241 -27.54 7.73 15.75
N ALA A 242 -27.58 8.18 16.99
CA ALA A 242 -26.89 9.41 17.39
C ALA A 242 -25.35 9.34 17.27
N SER A 243 -24.78 8.14 17.13
CA SER A 243 -23.35 7.91 16.95
C SER A 243 -22.93 7.84 15.47
N ASP A 244 -23.88 7.69 14.55
CA ASP A 244 -23.57 7.62 13.13
C ASP A 244 -23.26 9.03 12.60
N GLN A 245 -22.23 9.13 11.76
CA GLN A 245 -21.86 10.38 11.11
C GLN A 245 -21.70 10.14 9.60
N VAL A 246 -22.14 11.09 8.81
CA VAL A 246 -21.99 11.07 7.34
C VAL A 246 -21.31 12.37 6.94
N GLY A 247 -20.22 12.25 6.19
CA GLY A 247 -19.50 13.37 5.59
C GLY A 247 -19.61 13.32 4.07
N PHE A 248 -20.00 14.43 3.45
CA PHE A 248 -19.92 14.60 2.01
C PHE A 248 -18.75 15.51 1.69
N TYR A 249 -17.79 14.99 0.91
CA TYR A 249 -16.58 15.72 0.52
C TYR A 249 -16.67 16.06 -0.96
N PHE A 250 -16.54 17.35 -1.26
CA PHE A 250 -16.59 17.85 -2.63
C PHE A 250 -15.20 18.25 -3.08
N VAL A 251 -14.73 17.65 -4.15
CA VAL A 251 -13.50 18.05 -4.83
C VAL A 251 -13.87 18.89 -6.04
N ALA A 252 -13.62 20.18 -5.97
CA ALA A 252 -13.76 21.04 -7.14
C ALA A 252 -12.46 20.99 -7.96
N PRO A 253 -12.51 20.81 -9.30
CA PRO A 253 -11.34 20.98 -10.14
C PRO A 253 -10.78 22.40 -9.91
N ARG A 254 -9.47 22.51 -9.65
CA ARG A 254 -8.84 23.84 -9.70
C ARG A 254 -9.02 24.38 -11.09
N ALA A 255 -9.57 25.58 -11.23
CA ALA A 255 -9.56 26.28 -12.49
C ALA A 255 -8.12 26.29 -13.01
N ALA A 256 -7.92 25.79 -14.24
CA ALA A 256 -6.65 25.92 -14.91
C ALA A 256 -6.41 27.43 -15.09
N GLY A 257 -5.47 27.97 -14.30
CA GLY A 257 -5.01 29.34 -14.42
C GLY A 257 -3.97 29.47 -15.54
#